data_e643417db6aca273afa12a3f9e97e64b
#
_entry.id   e643417db6aca273afa12a3f9e97e64b
#
_cell.length_a   1.000
_cell.length_b   1.000
_cell.length_c   1.000
_cell.angle_alpha   90.00
_cell.angle_beta   90.00
_cell.angle_gamma   90.00
#
_symmetry.space_group_name_H-M   'P 1'
#
loop_
_entity.id
_entity.type
_entity.pdbx_description
1 polymer ?
#
loop_
_entity_poly.entity_id
_entity_poly.type
_entity_poly.pdbx_seq_one_letter_code
_entity_poly.pdbx_strand_id
1 'polypeptide(L)'
;MSKHALLIEDEPNIIEAIRFILSRDGWRVSTHETGADATEVIARTAPDIVILDVMLPGRSGYEILDDLRADAATRELPVLMLTAKGQERDRRLAERAGASRFMTKPFSNSEVLAAMREMVGP
;
A
#
# COMPACT_ATOMS: atom_id res chain seq x y z
N MET A 1 -4.42 19.23 -8.65
CA MET A 1 -4.95 18.49 -7.49
C MET A 1 -3.91 17.49 -7.02
N SER A 2 -3.72 17.40 -5.72
CA SER A 2 -2.77 16.45 -5.17
C SER A 2 -3.38 15.04 -5.12
N LYS A 3 -2.55 14.05 -5.40
CA LYS A 3 -2.94 12.65 -5.26
C LYS A 3 -2.82 12.24 -3.81
N HIS A 4 -3.70 11.36 -3.36
CA HIS A 4 -3.76 10.91 -1.98
C HIS A 4 -3.36 9.45 -1.87
N ALA A 5 -2.34 9.18 -1.06
CA ALA A 5 -1.89 7.84 -0.73
C ALA A 5 -2.25 7.51 0.72
N LEU A 6 -2.79 6.33 0.94
CA LEU A 6 -3.00 5.81 2.29
C LEU A 6 -1.96 4.73 2.54
N LEU A 7 -1.15 4.92 3.56
CA LEU A 7 -0.11 3.98 3.95
C LEU A 7 -0.58 3.20 5.18
N ILE A 8 -0.70 1.89 5.04
CA ILE A 8 -1.07 1.01 6.15
C ILE A 8 0.17 0.20 6.52
N GLU A 9 0.81 0.60 7.60
CA GLU A 9 2.12 0.11 8.03
C GLU A 9 2.26 0.39 9.52
N ASP A 10 2.87 -0.51 10.27
CA ASP A 10 3.04 -0.34 11.73
C ASP A 10 4.46 0.01 12.15
N GLU A 11 5.44 -0.07 11.26
CA GLU A 11 6.83 0.27 11.59
C GLU A 11 7.06 1.79 11.44
N PRO A 12 7.36 2.50 12.53
CA PRO A 12 7.53 3.97 12.48
C PRO A 12 8.58 4.44 11.48
N ASN A 13 9.68 3.73 11.36
CA ASN A 13 10.76 4.11 10.44
C ASN A 13 10.31 4.05 8.97
N ILE A 14 9.51 3.04 8.64
CA ILE A 14 8.97 2.88 7.28
C ILE A 14 7.93 3.98 7.01
N ILE A 15 7.07 4.23 7.98
CA ILE A 15 6.04 5.28 7.86
C ILE A 15 6.70 6.63 7.58
N GLU A 16 7.71 6.99 8.37
CA GLU A 16 8.41 8.26 8.18
C GLU A 16 9.11 8.36 6.83
N ALA A 17 9.79 7.28 6.44
CA ALA A 17 10.50 7.27 5.17
C ALA A 17 9.58 7.47 3.98
N ILE A 18 8.49 6.73 3.93
CA ILE A 18 7.53 6.82 2.82
C ILE A 18 6.81 8.16 2.83
N ARG A 19 6.39 8.62 4.01
CA ARG A 19 5.73 9.92 4.13
C ARG A 19 6.63 11.04 3.61
N PHE A 20 7.90 11.02 4.00
CA PHE A 20 8.87 12.02 3.56
C PHE A 20 9.05 12.01 2.04
N ILE A 21 9.28 10.84 1.48
CA ILE A 21 9.48 10.66 0.03
C ILE A 21 8.29 11.18 -0.76
N LEU A 22 7.09 10.74 -0.38
CA LEU A 22 5.88 11.06 -1.13
C LEU A 22 5.46 12.50 -0.94
N SER A 23 5.59 13.06 0.27
CA SER A 23 5.24 14.45 0.52
C SER A 23 6.09 15.39 -0.33
N ARG A 24 7.37 15.07 -0.51
CA ARG A 24 8.26 15.86 -1.35
C ARG A 24 7.89 15.75 -2.83
N ASP A 25 7.24 14.67 -3.22
CA ASP A 25 6.78 14.47 -4.61
C ASP A 25 5.36 15.03 -4.83
N GLY A 26 4.83 15.76 -3.86
CA GLY A 26 3.54 16.41 -3.98
C GLY A 26 2.34 15.57 -3.55
N TRP A 27 2.56 14.41 -2.96
CA TRP A 27 1.48 13.55 -2.50
C TRP A 27 0.93 14.01 -1.16
N ARG A 28 -0.37 13.85 -0.99
CA ARG A 28 -0.99 13.92 0.32
C ARG A 28 -0.95 12.50 0.89
N VAL A 29 -0.44 12.32 2.10
CA VAL A 29 -0.24 11.01 2.70
C VAL A 29 -1.00 10.88 4.00
N SER A 30 -1.86 9.87 4.08
CA SER A 30 -2.50 9.47 5.34
C SER A 30 -1.89 8.14 5.79
N THR A 31 -1.84 7.90 7.08
CA THR A 31 -1.23 6.68 7.62
C THR A 31 -2.18 5.97 8.57
N HIS A 32 -2.04 4.65 8.64
CA HIS A 32 -2.83 3.80 9.54
C HIS A 32 -1.95 2.63 9.97
N GLU A 33 -2.02 2.23 11.22
CA GLU A 33 -1.06 1.29 11.79
C GLU A 33 -1.55 -0.12 12.02
N THR A 34 -2.83 -0.39 11.82
CA THR A 34 -3.39 -1.72 12.05
C THR A 34 -4.24 -2.18 10.88
N GLY A 35 -4.30 -3.50 10.69
CA GLY A 35 -5.14 -4.09 9.66
C GLY A 35 -6.57 -4.35 10.09
N ALA A 36 -6.87 -4.28 11.40
CA ALA A 36 -8.16 -4.69 11.93
C ALA A 36 -9.35 -3.94 11.31
N ASP A 37 -9.21 -2.64 11.08
CA ASP A 37 -10.26 -1.79 10.50
C ASP A 37 -9.83 -1.16 9.18
N ALA A 38 -8.87 -1.76 8.49
CA ALA A 38 -8.28 -1.19 7.29
C ALA A 38 -9.29 -0.92 6.19
N THR A 39 -10.22 -1.83 5.93
CA THR A 39 -11.21 -1.64 4.88
C THR A 39 -12.14 -0.46 5.16
N GLU A 40 -12.48 -0.24 6.43
CA GLU A 40 -13.27 0.91 6.84
C GLU A 40 -12.52 2.22 6.64
N VAL A 41 -11.23 2.23 7.00
CA VAL A 41 -10.37 3.40 6.81
C VAL A 41 -10.22 3.72 5.34
N ILE A 42 -10.02 2.71 4.50
CA ILE A 42 -9.91 2.89 3.04
C ILE A 42 -11.19 3.50 2.48
N ALA A 43 -12.35 2.99 2.88
CA ALA A 43 -13.63 3.50 2.42
C ALA A 43 -13.84 4.97 2.83
N ARG A 44 -13.47 5.31 4.08
CA ARG A 44 -13.66 6.65 4.61
C ARG A 44 -12.71 7.66 3.98
N THR A 45 -11.46 7.27 3.75
CA THR A 45 -10.45 8.19 3.21
C THR A 45 -10.47 8.29 1.70
N ALA A 46 -10.99 7.29 1.02
CA ALA A 46 -11.09 7.24 -0.45
C ALA A 46 -9.77 7.62 -1.14
N PRO A 47 -8.66 6.92 -0.84
CA PRO A 47 -7.36 7.27 -1.41
C PRO A 47 -7.27 6.90 -2.90
N ASP A 48 -6.32 7.51 -3.59
CA ASP A 48 -6.02 7.16 -4.99
C ASP A 48 -5.19 5.88 -5.07
N ILE A 49 -4.44 5.57 -4.02
CA ILE A 49 -3.62 4.37 -3.94
C ILE A 49 -3.44 3.97 -2.49
N VAL A 50 -3.33 2.68 -2.24
CA VAL A 50 -3.02 2.13 -0.91
C VAL A 50 -1.65 1.48 -0.98
N ILE A 51 -0.80 1.80 0.00
CA ILE A 51 0.47 1.11 0.22
C ILE A 51 0.24 0.25 1.46
N LEU A 52 0.35 -1.06 1.30
CA LEU A 52 -0.15 -2.02 2.28
C LEU A 52 0.94 -3.03 2.66
N ASP A 53 1.31 -3.04 3.93
CA ASP A 53 2.25 -4.03 4.45
C ASP A 53 1.56 -5.39 4.58
N VAL A 54 2.29 -6.46 4.30
CA VAL A 54 1.79 -7.83 4.46
C VAL A 54 1.61 -8.17 5.94
N MET A 55 2.59 -7.79 6.77
CA MET A 55 2.63 -8.16 8.18
C MET A 55 2.11 -7.03 9.06
N LEU A 56 0.80 -7.01 9.28
CA LEU A 56 0.14 -6.00 10.11
C LEU A 56 -0.48 -6.63 11.36
N PRO A 57 -0.52 -5.89 12.48
CA PRO A 57 -1.30 -6.36 13.62
C PRO A 57 -2.78 -6.36 13.27
N GLY A 58 -3.49 -7.31 13.83
CA GLY A 58 -4.94 -7.43 13.68
C GLY A 58 -5.38 -8.20 12.44
N ARG A 59 -4.77 -7.93 11.29
CA ARG A 59 -5.18 -8.56 10.04
C ARG A 59 -4.05 -8.48 9.01
N SER A 60 -3.82 -9.56 8.24
CA SER A 60 -2.75 -9.55 7.25
C SER A 60 -3.12 -8.69 6.04
N GLY A 61 -2.09 -8.18 5.37
CA GLY A 61 -2.28 -7.42 4.13
C GLY A 61 -2.98 -8.23 3.05
N TYR A 62 -2.73 -9.53 2.98
CA TYR A 62 -3.38 -10.39 2.00
C TYR A 62 -4.88 -10.49 2.22
N GLU A 63 -5.31 -10.60 3.48
CA GLU A 63 -6.74 -10.64 3.81
C GLU A 63 -7.43 -9.33 3.47
N ILE A 64 -6.77 -8.21 3.75
CA ILE A 64 -7.28 -6.89 3.41
C ILE A 64 -7.44 -6.76 1.90
N LEU A 65 -6.42 -7.18 1.16
CA LEU A 65 -6.44 -7.12 -0.30
C LEU A 65 -7.56 -7.96 -0.89
N ASP A 66 -7.78 -9.17 -0.35
CA ASP A 66 -8.89 -10.02 -0.79
C ASP A 66 -10.23 -9.29 -0.66
N ASP A 67 -10.45 -8.62 0.47
CA ASP A 67 -11.68 -7.86 0.69
C ASP A 67 -11.81 -6.70 -0.28
N LEU A 68 -10.72 -6.00 -0.56
CA LEU A 68 -10.74 -4.88 -1.51
C LEU A 68 -11.13 -5.35 -2.91
N ARG A 69 -10.61 -6.49 -3.33
CA ARG A 69 -10.90 -7.03 -4.67
C ARG A 69 -12.29 -7.64 -4.78
N ALA A 70 -12.87 -8.05 -3.67
CA ALA A 70 -14.23 -8.58 -3.63
C ALA A 70 -15.31 -7.48 -3.64
N ASP A 71 -14.94 -6.26 -3.26
CA ASP A 71 -15.87 -5.13 -3.19
C ASP A 71 -15.82 -4.32 -4.49
N ALA A 72 -16.96 -4.11 -5.12
CA ALA A 72 -17.04 -3.36 -6.38
C ALA A 72 -16.48 -1.95 -6.27
N ALA A 73 -16.59 -1.33 -5.10
CA ALA A 73 -16.10 0.04 -4.87
C ALA A 73 -14.57 0.14 -4.88
N THR A 74 -13.87 -0.96 -4.55
CA THR A 74 -12.41 -0.96 -4.42
C THR A 74 -11.70 -1.97 -5.31
N ARG A 75 -12.47 -2.65 -6.16
CA ARG A 75 -11.93 -3.73 -7.01
C ARG A 75 -10.75 -3.29 -7.87
N GLU A 76 -10.76 -2.05 -8.32
CA GLU A 76 -9.71 -1.52 -9.20
C GLU A 76 -8.78 -0.52 -8.51
N LEU A 77 -8.91 -0.37 -7.20
CA LEU A 77 -8.04 0.53 -6.44
C LEU A 77 -6.59 0.06 -6.54
N PRO A 78 -5.66 0.93 -6.95
CA PRO A 78 -4.25 0.54 -6.98
C PRO A 78 -3.73 0.22 -5.59
N VAL A 79 -3.11 -0.94 -5.44
CA VAL A 79 -2.53 -1.39 -4.17
C VAL A 79 -1.09 -1.83 -4.39
N LEU A 80 -0.17 -1.18 -3.68
CA LEU A 80 1.24 -1.55 -3.64
C LEU A 80 1.48 -2.35 -2.36
N MET A 81 1.83 -3.62 -2.50
CA MET A 81 2.13 -4.48 -1.35
C MET A 81 3.58 -4.36 -0.95
N LEU A 82 3.83 -4.22 0.35
CA LEU A 82 5.17 -4.21 0.92
C LEU A 82 5.41 -5.50 1.69
N THR A 83 6.57 -6.10 1.51
CA THR A 83 6.96 -7.29 2.24
C THR A 83 8.41 -7.20 2.69
N ALA A 84 8.73 -7.86 3.81
CA ALA A 84 10.08 -7.86 4.36
C ALA A 84 11.04 -8.75 3.56
N LYS A 85 10.52 -9.68 2.77
CA LYS A 85 11.34 -10.62 2.00
C LYS A 85 10.85 -10.74 0.58
N GLY A 86 11.77 -10.56 -0.37
CA GLY A 86 11.46 -10.66 -1.78
C GLY A 86 11.49 -12.08 -2.31
N GLN A 87 10.89 -13.01 -1.61
CA GLN A 87 10.84 -14.39 -2.06
C GLN A 87 9.74 -14.57 -3.12
N GLU A 88 10.00 -15.43 -4.04
CA GLU A 88 9.07 -15.74 -5.13
C GLU A 88 7.70 -16.15 -4.62
N ARG A 89 7.67 -16.86 -3.50
CA ARG A 89 6.42 -17.28 -2.86
C ARG A 89 5.55 -16.11 -2.46
N ASP A 90 6.14 -15.09 -1.81
CA ASP A 90 5.42 -13.91 -1.36
C ASP A 90 4.90 -13.11 -2.55
N ARG A 91 5.71 -13.01 -3.59
CA ARG A 91 5.33 -12.32 -4.81
C ARG A 91 4.11 -12.99 -5.45
N ARG A 92 4.12 -14.32 -5.54
CA ARG A 92 3.00 -15.07 -6.11
C ARG A 92 1.71 -14.92 -5.29
N LEU A 93 1.84 -14.90 -3.97
CA LEU A 93 0.69 -14.69 -3.09
C LEU A 93 0.09 -13.31 -3.30
N ALA A 94 0.93 -12.28 -3.40
CA ALA A 94 0.48 -10.92 -3.64
C ALA A 94 -0.23 -10.81 -4.99
N GLU A 95 0.33 -11.40 -6.03
CA GLU A 95 -0.26 -11.39 -7.36
C GLU A 95 -1.62 -12.08 -7.39
N ARG A 96 -1.73 -13.25 -6.75
CA ARG A 96 -2.98 -13.99 -6.67
C ARG A 96 -4.06 -13.23 -5.91
N ALA A 97 -3.66 -12.51 -4.87
CA ALA A 97 -4.58 -11.69 -4.09
C ALA A 97 -5.03 -10.44 -4.83
N GLY A 98 -4.37 -10.10 -5.95
CA GLY A 98 -4.77 -8.98 -6.78
C GLY A 98 -4.00 -7.69 -6.51
N ALA A 99 -2.77 -7.78 -5.98
CA ALA A 99 -1.93 -6.61 -5.82
C ALA A 99 -1.59 -6.02 -7.19
N SER A 100 -1.65 -4.70 -7.29
CA SER A 100 -1.27 -4.01 -8.53
C SER A 100 0.23 -4.06 -8.72
N ARG A 101 0.96 -3.99 -7.62
CA ARG A 101 2.40 -4.04 -7.62
C ARG A 101 2.90 -4.55 -6.27
N PHE A 102 4.12 -5.05 -6.27
CA PHE A 102 4.76 -5.68 -5.11
C PHE A 102 6.15 -5.07 -4.94
N MET A 103 6.55 -4.76 -3.71
CA MET A 103 7.87 -4.21 -3.44
C MET A 103 8.40 -4.80 -2.15
N THR A 104 9.72 -5.08 -2.11
CA THR A 104 10.36 -5.68 -0.95
C THR A 104 11.09 -4.63 -0.12
N LYS A 105 11.11 -4.84 1.19
CA LYS A 105 11.93 -4.06 2.11
C LYS A 105 13.31 -4.70 2.20
N PRO A 106 14.39 -3.94 2.23
CA PRO A 106 14.44 -2.49 2.12
C PRO A 106 14.27 -2.02 0.68
N PHE A 107 13.71 -0.84 0.53
CA PHE A 107 13.51 -0.22 -0.78
C PHE A 107 14.23 1.12 -0.84
N SER A 108 14.53 1.59 -2.05
CA SER A 108 15.11 2.92 -2.25
C SER A 108 14.03 3.95 -2.50
N ASN A 109 14.36 5.23 -2.33
CA ASN A 109 13.46 6.33 -2.63
C ASN A 109 12.99 6.28 -4.09
N SER A 110 13.92 5.99 -5.01
CA SER A 110 13.58 5.93 -6.43
C SER A 110 12.65 4.76 -6.76
N GLU A 111 12.77 3.63 -6.06
CA GLU A 111 11.86 2.51 -6.26
C GLU A 111 10.43 2.88 -5.85
N VAL A 112 10.28 3.54 -4.71
CA VAL A 112 8.96 3.97 -4.23
C VAL A 112 8.32 4.93 -5.23
N LEU A 113 9.05 5.96 -5.64
CA LEU A 113 8.53 6.96 -6.58
C LEU A 113 8.19 6.36 -7.92
N ALA A 114 9.04 5.48 -8.44
CA ALA A 114 8.79 4.81 -9.72
C ALA A 114 7.52 3.96 -9.65
N ALA A 115 7.34 3.20 -8.57
CA ALA A 115 6.16 2.37 -8.39
C ALA A 115 4.89 3.22 -8.32
N MET A 116 4.92 4.30 -7.56
CA MET A 116 3.76 5.19 -7.41
C MET A 116 3.36 5.84 -8.75
N ARG A 117 4.33 6.34 -9.48
CA ARG A 117 4.09 6.98 -10.78
C ARG A 117 3.56 5.99 -11.81
N GLU A 118 4.09 4.79 -11.80
CA GLU A 118 3.67 3.74 -12.71
C GLU A 118 2.23 3.30 -12.45
N MET A 119 1.84 3.23 -11.18
CA MET A 119 0.52 2.74 -10.79
C MET A 119 -0.59 3.79 -10.96
N VAL A 120 -0.27 5.05 -10.71
CA VAL A 120 -1.28 6.11 -10.67
C VAL A 120 -1.13 7.09 -11.82
N GLY A 121 -0.03 7.03 -12.55
CA GLY A 121 0.28 7.91 -13.66
C GLY A 121 0.96 9.19 -13.21
N PRO A 122 1.41 9.99 -14.16
CA PRO A 122 2.10 11.24 -13.86
C PRO A 122 1.18 12.31 -13.28
#